data_54e9eb87a18ca7de64dbffbcfc765196
#
_entry.id   54e9eb87a18ca7de64dbffbcfc765196
#
_cell.length_a   1.000
_cell.length_b   1.000
_cell.length_c   1.000
_cell.angle_alpha   90.00
_cell.angle_beta   90.00
_cell.angle_gamma   90.00
#
_symmetry.space_group_name_H-M   'P 1'
#
loop_
_entity.id
_entity.type
_entity.pdbx_description
1 polymer ?
#
loop_
_entity_poly.entity_id
_entity_poly.type
_entity_poly.pdbx_seq_one_letter_code
_entity_poly.pdbx_strand_id
1 'polypeptide(L)'
;MFFFRVPDRMRVGDENVMTSVADGRVVVVEKVYEPEHLKCECIQVSVYMDFFNVHVNYWPIDGEVTYYKYHPGKYLLAYLPKASELNEHTSVGMNTRYGEILFKQLAGTFARRIVCYAEPGSQVSKSDQCGIIKFGSRIDMYLPLDADIKVKIGDFVRASESVIAELR
;
A
#
# COMPACT_ATOMS: atom_id res chain seq x y z
N MET A 1 21.04 -12.00 -6.86
CA MET A 1 21.03 -10.73 -6.13
C MET A 1 20.15 -10.86 -4.91
N PHE A 2 20.73 -10.70 -3.75
CA PHE A 2 20.08 -10.98 -2.48
C PHE A 2 18.81 -10.20 -2.21
N PHE A 3 18.80 -8.94 -2.65
CA PHE A 3 17.71 -8.03 -2.32
C PHE A 3 16.39 -8.39 -2.95
N PHE A 4 16.44 -9.15 -4.03
CA PHE A 4 15.25 -9.54 -4.77
C PHE A 4 14.91 -11.00 -4.56
N ARG A 5 15.72 -11.70 -3.82
CA ARG A 5 15.36 -13.01 -3.35
C ARG A 5 14.35 -12.82 -2.24
N VAL A 6 13.10 -12.85 -2.63
CA VAL A 6 12.01 -12.91 -1.66
C VAL A 6 12.19 -14.28 -1.00
N PRO A 7 12.63 -14.35 0.26
CA PRO A 7 12.56 -15.62 0.96
C PRO A 7 11.10 -16.02 0.99
N ASP A 8 10.83 -17.30 1.06
CA ASP A 8 9.49 -17.81 1.31
C ASP A 8 9.04 -17.25 2.65
N ARG A 9 8.50 -16.03 2.60
CA ARG A 9 7.95 -15.41 3.79
C ARG A 9 6.67 -16.16 4.13
N MET A 10 6.63 -16.70 5.32
CA MET A 10 5.41 -17.31 5.82
C MET A 10 4.31 -16.27 5.80
N ARG A 11 3.17 -16.67 5.27
CA ARG A 11 1.98 -15.84 5.30
C ARG A 11 1.62 -15.56 6.76
N VAL A 12 1.51 -14.29 7.11
CA VAL A 12 1.17 -13.85 8.45
C VAL A 12 -0.34 -13.81 8.63
N GLY A 13 -0.83 -14.50 9.62
CA GLY A 13 -2.23 -14.46 10.01
C GLY A 13 -3.18 -15.23 9.07
N ASP A 14 -4.46 -15.09 9.35
CA ASP A 14 -5.53 -15.71 8.57
C ASP A 14 -5.81 -14.96 7.26
N GLU A 15 -6.73 -15.48 6.46
CA GLU A 15 -7.08 -14.89 5.17
C GLU A 15 -7.59 -13.45 5.27
N ASN A 16 -8.22 -13.09 6.37
CA ASN A 16 -8.75 -11.75 6.60
C ASN A 16 -7.74 -10.75 7.13
N VAL A 17 -6.52 -11.18 7.42
CA VAL A 17 -5.47 -10.31 7.93
C VAL A 17 -4.78 -9.62 6.77
N MET A 18 -4.78 -8.29 6.81
CA MET A 18 -4.08 -7.46 5.84
C MET A 18 -2.73 -7.05 6.39
N THR A 19 -1.66 -7.37 5.67
CA THR A 19 -0.29 -6.99 6.04
C THR A 19 0.15 -5.72 5.32
N SER A 20 1.21 -5.09 5.82
CA SER A 20 1.73 -3.88 5.19
C SER A 20 2.28 -4.15 3.79
N VAL A 21 1.99 -3.24 2.87
CA VAL A 21 2.54 -3.27 1.51
C VAL A 21 4.02 -2.92 1.52
N ALA A 22 4.47 -2.10 2.46
CA ALA A 22 5.83 -1.57 2.48
C ALA A 22 6.39 -1.50 3.90
N ASP A 23 7.71 -1.40 3.99
CA ASP A 23 8.41 -1.08 5.23
C ASP A 23 8.34 0.42 5.47
N GLY A 24 8.15 0.84 6.70
CA GLY A 24 8.19 2.24 7.04
C GLY A 24 7.46 2.60 8.32
N ARG A 25 7.11 3.88 8.42
CA ARG A 25 6.41 4.43 9.58
C ARG A 25 5.00 4.83 9.20
N VAL A 26 4.04 4.47 10.01
CA VAL A 26 2.65 4.88 9.84
C VAL A 26 2.54 6.39 10.12
N VAL A 27 2.07 7.14 9.14
CA VAL A 27 1.95 8.61 9.23
C VAL A 27 0.51 9.11 9.14
N VAL A 28 -0.42 8.28 8.67
CA VAL A 28 -1.84 8.62 8.58
C VAL A 28 -2.66 7.41 9.01
N VAL A 29 -3.63 7.62 9.88
CA VAL A 29 -4.72 6.68 10.19
C VAL A 29 -5.96 7.53 10.40
N GLU A 30 -6.82 7.62 9.38
CA GLU A 30 -8.00 8.47 9.47
C GLU A 30 -9.12 8.03 8.53
N LYS A 31 -10.34 8.45 8.87
CA LYS A 31 -11.50 8.25 8.02
C LYS A 31 -11.49 9.30 6.90
N VAL A 32 -11.60 8.84 5.65
CA VAL A 32 -11.60 9.72 4.48
C VAL A 32 -12.64 9.24 3.46
N TYR A 33 -12.98 10.11 2.52
CA TYR A 33 -13.73 9.73 1.32
C TYR A 33 -12.74 9.48 0.19
N GLU A 34 -12.82 8.31 -0.45
CA GLU A 34 -11.94 7.96 -1.57
C GLU A 34 -12.72 8.16 -2.88
N PRO A 35 -12.37 9.18 -3.70
CA PRO A 35 -13.17 9.56 -4.86
C PRO A 35 -12.82 8.84 -6.16
N GLU A 36 -11.71 8.15 -6.23
CA GLU A 36 -11.20 7.62 -7.50
C GLU A 36 -11.84 6.29 -7.89
N HIS A 37 -11.84 5.32 -7.00
CA HIS A 37 -12.25 3.96 -7.29
C HIS A 37 -13.29 3.42 -6.32
N LEU A 38 -13.04 3.53 -5.02
CA LEU A 38 -13.97 3.02 -4.00
C LEU A 38 -15.24 3.88 -3.92
N LYS A 39 -15.09 5.19 -4.12
CA LYS A 39 -16.18 6.16 -4.14
C LYS A 39 -17.08 6.06 -2.91
N CYS A 40 -16.45 5.89 -1.77
CA CYS A 40 -17.14 5.79 -0.49
C CYS A 40 -16.21 6.23 0.64
N GLU A 41 -16.77 6.36 1.83
CA GLU A 41 -15.97 6.58 3.01
C GLU A 41 -15.21 5.31 3.37
N CYS A 42 -13.97 5.47 3.79
CA CYS A 42 -13.06 4.38 4.12
C CYS A 42 -12.04 4.85 5.14
N ILE A 43 -11.17 3.96 5.56
CA ILE A 43 -10.07 4.29 6.45
C ILE A 43 -8.78 4.32 5.63
N GLN A 44 -8.07 5.44 5.69
CA GLN A 44 -6.75 5.57 5.08
C GLN A 44 -5.68 5.27 6.11
N VAL A 45 -4.78 4.34 5.77
CA VAL A 45 -3.56 4.06 6.52
C VAL A 45 -2.40 4.31 5.57
N SER A 46 -1.51 5.24 5.92
CA SER A 46 -0.38 5.59 5.08
C SER A 46 0.93 5.26 5.77
N VAL A 47 1.86 4.68 5.00
CA VAL A 47 3.19 4.28 5.46
C VAL A 47 4.23 5.06 4.68
N TYR A 48 5.01 5.87 5.38
CA TYR A 48 6.12 6.61 4.80
C TYR A 48 7.39 5.77 4.81
N MET A 49 8.02 5.63 3.65
CA MET A 49 9.24 4.83 3.48
C MET A 49 10.48 5.70 3.61
N ASP A 50 11.34 5.34 4.54
CA ASP A 50 12.52 6.07 4.91
C ASP A 50 13.67 5.95 3.88
N PHE A 51 14.73 6.76 4.08
CA PHE A 51 15.79 7.01 3.08
C PHE A 51 16.70 5.83 2.73
N PHE A 52 16.81 4.82 3.54
CA PHE A 52 17.97 3.93 3.48
C PHE A 52 17.78 2.60 2.79
N ASN A 53 16.61 2.30 2.24
CA ASN A 53 16.34 0.99 1.66
C ASN A 53 15.65 1.07 0.30
N VAL A 54 16.00 0.18 -0.61
CA VAL A 54 15.17 -0.12 -1.78
C VAL A 54 13.97 -0.88 -1.26
N HIS A 55 12.80 -0.33 -1.47
CA HIS A 55 11.58 -0.87 -0.89
C HIS A 55 10.84 -1.73 -1.89
N VAL A 56 10.84 -3.03 -1.63
CA VAL A 56 9.99 -3.97 -2.33
C VAL A 56 8.59 -3.92 -1.72
N ASN A 57 7.58 -3.81 -2.56
CA ASN A 57 6.19 -3.81 -2.13
C ASN A 57 5.58 -5.20 -2.33
N TYR A 58 4.73 -5.60 -1.38
CA TYR A 58 4.09 -6.92 -1.37
C TYR A 58 2.57 -6.76 -1.31
N TRP A 59 1.88 -7.67 -1.99
CA TRP A 59 0.42 -7.71 -1.93
C TRP A 59 -0.03 -7.89 -0.48
N PRO A 60 -0.94 -7.04 0.01
CA PRO A 60 -1.33 -7.07 1.43
C PRO A 60 -2.30 -8.18 1.79
N ILE A 61 -3.02 -8.69 0.81
CA ILE A 61 -4.08 -9.69 1.01
C ILE A 61 -4.32 -10.41 -0.31
N ASP A 62 -4.88 -11.61 -0.26
CA ASP A 62 -5.30 -12.34 -1.46
C ASP A 62 -6.48 -11.63 -2.13
N GLY A 63 -6.49 -11.59 -3.44
CA GLY A 63 -7.61 -11.02 -4.18
C GLY A 63 -7.35 -10.92 -5.66
N GLU A 64 -8.28 -10.26 -6.34
CA GLU A 64 -8.19 -9.98 -7.77
C GLU A 64 -7.93 -8.49 -7.97
N VAL A 65 -6.98 -8.17 -8.84
CA VAL A 65 -6.76 -6.77 -9.23
C VAL A 65 -7.91 -6.34 -10.14
N THR A 66 -8.64 -5.31 -9.72
CA THR A 66 -9.81 -4.81 -10.45
C THR A 66 -9.56 -3.47 -11.10
N TYR A 67 -8.52 -2.76 -10.68
CA TYR A 67 -8.26 -1.40 -11.15
C TYR A 67 -6.76 -1.10 -11.06
N TYR A 68 -6.25 -0.43 -12.09
CA TYR A 68 -4.90 0.12 -12.08
C TYR A 68 -4.88 1.41 -12.88
N LYS A 69 -4.27 2.44 -12.31
CA LYS A 69 -4.05 3.70 -13.03
C LYS A 69 -2.78 4.37 -12.57
N TYR A 70 -1.98 4.82 -13.54
CA TYR A 70 -0.83 5.66 -13.31
C TYR A 70 -1.26 7.13 -13.38
N HIS A 71 -0.86 7.92 -12.40
CA HIS A 71 -1.13 9.35 -12.36
C HIS A 71 0.18 10.11 -12.39
N PRO A 72 0.46 10.88 -13.46
CA PRO A 72 1.61 11.79 -13.46
C PRO A 72 1.36 12.91 -12.42
N GLY A 73 2.43 13.46 -11.88
CA GLY A 73 2.29 14.49 -10.86
C GLY A 73 3.60 15.07 -10.44
N LYS A 74 3.60 15.74 -9.30
CA LYS A 74 4.76 16.41 -8.71
C LYS A 74 5.59 15.43 -7.89
N TYR A 75 6.70 15.94 -7.34
CA TYR A 75 7.61 15.18 -6.48
C TYR A 75 7.81 15.92 -5.15
N LEU A 76 6.69 16.20 -4.49
CA LEU A 76 6.71 16.81 -3.16
C LEU A 76 7.19 15.80 -2.13
N LEU A 77 7.60 16.30 -0.95
CA LEU A 77 7.95 15.42 0.16
C LEU A 77 6.76 14.50 0.47
N ALA A 78 6.99 13.20 0.43
CA ALA A 78 5.89 12.23 0.51
C ALA A 78 5.17 12.19 1.85
N TYR A 79 5.77 12.70 2.92
CA TYR A 79 5.11 12.77 4.22
C TYR A 79 4.06 13.89 4.32
N LEU A 80 4.04 14.83 3.37
CA LEU A 80 3.08 15.92 3.38
C LEU A 80 1.67 15.42 3.02
N PRO A 81 0.61 15.92 3.68
CA PRO A 81 -0.76 15.48 3.37
C PRO A 81 -1.15 15.66 1.91
N LYS A 82 -0.69 16.75 1.27
CA LYS A 82 -1.00 17.04 -0.13
C LYS A 82 -0.37 16.06 -1.12
N ALA A 83 0.60 15.26 -0.70
CA ALA A 83 1.26 14.31 -1.58
C ALA A 83 0.30 13.29 -2.17
N SER A 84 -0.73 12.86 -1.44
CA SER A 84 -1.75 11.93 -1.94
C SER A 84 -2.46 12.42 -3.20
N GLU A 85 -2.60 13.72 -3.36
CA GLU A 85 -3.32 14.32 -4.49
C GLU A 85 -2.40 14.81 -5.60
N LEU A 86 -1.23 15.33 -5.23
CA LEU A 86 -0.37 16.08 -6.14
C LEU A 86 0.82 15.29 -6.69
N ASN A 87 1.31 14.29 -5.97
CA ASN A 87 2.49 13.55 -6.39
C ASN A 87 2.17 12.50 -7.45
N GLU A 88 3.19 12.22 -8.27
CA GLU A 88 3.15 11.06 -9.16
C GLU A 88 2.82 9.82 -8.35
N HIS A 89 1.84 9.05 -8.79
CA HIS A 89 1.44 7.85 -8.07
C HIS A 89 0.75 6.83 -8.98
N THR A 90 0.70 5.60 -8.49
CA THR A 90 -0.13 4.55 -9.05
C THR A 90 -1.28 4.27 -8.10
N SER A 91 -2.43 3.93 -8.66
CA SER A 91 -3.60 3.48 -7.88
C SER A 91 -3.91 2.05 -8.27
N VAL A 92 -4.04 1.17 -7.27
CA VAL A 92 -4.32 -0.25 -7.46
C VAL A 92 -5.54 -0.63 -6.64
N GLY A 93 -6.61 -1.04 -7.31
CA GLY A 93 -7.81 -1.56 -6.67
C GLY A 93 -7.80 -3.08 -6.65
N MET A 94 -8.25 -3.67 -5.57
CA MET A 94 -8.36 -5.11 -5.39
C MET A 94 -9.73 -5.48 -4.88
N ASN A 95 -10.32 -6.51 -5.47
CA ASN A 95 -11.49 -7.14 -4.90
C ASN A 95 -11.04 -8.32 -4.04
N THR A 96 -11.28 -8.23 -2.76
CA THR A 96 -10.93 -9.28 -1.81
C THR A 96 -12.21 -10.00 -1.36
N ARG A 97 -12.04 -11.13 -0.71
CA ARG A 97 -13.15 -11.86 -0.12
C ARG A 97 -13.96 -11.03 0.90
N TYR A 98 -13.33 -9.98 1.45
CA TYR A 98 -13.89 -9.14 2.51
C TYR A 98 -14.26 -7.75 2.03
N GLY A 99 -14.26 -7.52 0.73
CA GLY A 99 -14.61 -6.24 0.12
C GLY A 99 -13.49 -5.67 -0.75
N GLU A 100 -13.77 -4.54 -1.37
CA GLU A 100 -12.77 -3.85 -2.18
C GLU A 100 -11.84 -3.00 -1.33
N ILE A 101 -10.57 -3.00 -1.71
CA ILE A 101 -9.55 -2.12 -1.14
C ILE A 101 -8.85 -1.38 -2.27
N LEU A 102 -8.20 -0.30 -1.92
CA LEU A 102 -7.36 0.48 -2.83
C LEU A 102 -6.04 0.76 -2.13
N PHE A 103 -4.93 0.70 -2.87
CA PHE A 103 -3.70 1.26 -2.36
C PHE A 103 -2.99 2.06 -3.45
N LYS A 104 -2.18 3.02 -3.03
CA LYS A 104 -1.45 3.92 -3.91
C LYS A 104 0.03 3.88 -3.57
N GLN A 105 0.86 3.82 -4.60
CA GLN A 105 2.30 4.02 -4.48
C GLN A 105 2.58 5.47 -4.86
N LEU A 106 3.08 6.27 -3.92
CA LEU A 106 3.35 7.69 -4.14
C LEU A 106 4.84 7.93 -4.24
N ALA A 107 5.27 8.56 -5.32
CA ALA A 107 6.64 9.06 -5.46
C ALA A 107 6.88 10.24 -4.51
N GLY A 108 8.10 10.39 -4.05
CA GLY A 108 8.51 11.55 -3.26
C GLY A 108 9.57 12.37 -4.00
N THR A 109 10.15 13.34 -3.31
CA THR A 109 11.15 14.24 -3.87
C THR A 109 12.34 13.49 -4.49
N PHE A 110 12.76 12.41 -3.85
CA PHE A 110 13.92 11.62 -4.28
C PHE A 110 13.54 10.35 -5.01
N ALA A 111 12.34 9.83 -4.79
CA ALA A 111 11.84 8.59 -5.39
C ALA A 111 10.98 8.92 -6.60
N ARG A 112 11.62 9.05 -7.75
CA ARG A 112 10.95 9.44 -9.00
C ARG A 112 10.55 8.27 -9.88
N ARG A 113 10.71 7.05 -9.40
CA ARG A 113 10.40 5.87 -10.18
C ARG A 113 9.59 4.89 -9.37
N ILE A 114 8.44 4.55 -9.92
CA ILE A 114 7.54 3.57 -9.35
C ILE A 114 7.45 2.40 -10.33
N VAL A 115 7.62 1.19 -9.81
CA VAL A 115 7.38 -0.04 -10.57
C VAL A 115 6.19 -0.74 -9.94
N CYS A 116 5.19 -1.05 -10.74
CA CYS A 116 3.99 -1.73 -10.30
C CYS A 116 3.67 -2.88 -11.24
N TYR A 117 3.44 -4.06 -10.66
CA TYR A 117 3.12 -5.27 -11.42
C TYR A 117 1.62 -5.58 -11.46
N ALA A 118 0.80 -4.60 -11.08
CA ALA A 118 -0.65 -4.79 -11.08
C ALA A 118 -1.20 -4.86 -12.50
N GLU A 119 -1.94 -5.93 -12.77
CA GLU A 119 -2.66 -6.11 -14.03
C GLU A 119 -4.11 -6.42 -13.72
N PRO A 120 -5.07 -5.55 -14.15
CA PRO A 120 -6.49 -5.82 -13.95
C PRO A 120 -6.90 -7.21 -14.48
N GLY A 121 -7.65 -7.92 -13.67
CA GLY A 121 -8.08 -9.29 -13.97
C GLY A 121 -7.16 -10.38 -13.41
N SER A 122 -5.98 -10.04 -12.91
CA SER A 122 -5.06 -11.03 -12.34
C SER A 122 -5.42 -11.37 -10.91
N GLN A 123 -5.23 -12.64 -10.54
CA GLN A 123 -5.31 -13.10 -9.16
C GLN A 123 -3.96 -12.94 -8.52
N VAL A 124 -3.93 -12.40 -7.31
CA VAL A 124 -2.70 -12.16 -6.57
C VAL A 124 -2.78 -12.78 -5.19
N SER A 125 -1.61 -13.17 -4.70
CA SER A 125 -1.49 -13.80 -3.39
C SER A 125 -0.76 -12.89 -2.42
N LYS A 126 -1.28 -12.85 -1.20
CA LYS A 126 -0.65 -12.14 -0.09
C LYS A 126 0.81 -12.53 0.04
N SER A 127 1.65 -11.54 0.26
CA SER A 127 3.11 -11.69 0.40
C SER A 127 3.89 -11.94 -0.89
N ASP A 128 3.24 -11.99 -2.04
CA ASP A 128 3.94 -11.94 -3.31
C ASP A 128 4.31 -10.48 -3.64
N GLN A 129 5.37 -10.30 -4.41
CA GLN A 129 5.84 -8.98 -4.78
C GLN A 129 4.86 -8.28 -5.71
N CYS A 130 4.43 -7.06 -5.36
CA CYS A 130 3.53 -6.27 -6.21
C CYS A 130 4.20 -5.07 -6.87
N GLY A 131 5.39 -4.70 -6.44
CA GLY A 131 6.09 -3.58 -7.03
C GLY A 131 7.37 -3.24 -6.32
N ILE A 132 8.01 -2.18 -6.79
CA ILE A 132 9.20 -1.60 -6.18
C ILE A 132 9.02 -0.09 -6.19
N ILE A 133 9.33 0.55 -5.07
CA ILE A 133 9.36 1.99 -4.98
C ILE A 133 10.63 2.42 -4.24
N LYS A 134 11.24 3.53 -4.66
CA LYS A 134 12.47 4.00 -4.04
C LYS A 134 12.20 4.77 -2.74
N PHE A 135 13.24 4.96 -1.96
CA PHE A 135 13.18 5.67 -0.67
C PHE A 135 12.56 7.07 -0.78
N GLY A 136 12.05 7.57 0.33
CA GLY A 136 11.40 8.89 0.38
C GLY A 136 10.00 8.91 -0.23
N SER A 137 9.37 7.77 -0.37
CA SER A 137 8.04 7.61 -0.94
C SER A 137 7.03 7.18 0.12
N ARG A 138 5.78 7.02 -0.29
CA ARG A 138 4.70 6.65 0.63
C ARG A 138 3.74 5.66 -0.03
N ILE A 139 3.18 4.78 0.79
CA ILE A 139 2.07 3.93 0.39
C ILE A 139 0.83 4.39 1.16
N ASP A 140 -0.25 4.66 0.45
CA ASP A 140 -1.56 4.90 1.04
C ASP A 140 -2.43 3.66 0.84
N MET A 141 -3.03 3.16 1.92
CA MET A 141 -3.94 2.02 1.88
C MET A 141 -5.32 2.48 2.32
N TYR A 142 -6.35 2.14 1.55
CA TYR A 142 -7.74 2.53 1.79
C TYR A 142 -8.57 1.28 2.05
N LEU A 143 -9.11 1.17 3.24
CA LEU A 143 -9.75 -0.03 3.77
C LEU A 143 -11.23 0.22 4.08
N PRO A 144 -12.07 -0.83 4.08
CA PRO A 144 -13.47 -0.68 4.52
C PRO A 144 -13.57 -0.09 5.92
N LEU A 145 -14.66 0.65 6.17
CA LEU A 145 -14.89 1.29 7.47
C LEU A 145 -14.97 0.31 8.64
N ASP A 146 -15.40 -0.91 8.38
CA ASP A 146 -15.54 -1.93 9.42
C ASP A 146 -14.25 -2.73 9.66
N ALA A 147 -13.17 -2.39 8.97
CA ALA A 147 -11.87 -3.01 9.20
C ALA A 147 -11.38 -2.70 10.62
N ASP A 148 -10.85 -3.72 11.29
CA ASP A 148 -10.25 -3.56 12.61
C ASP A 148 -8.78 -3.16 12.44
N ILE A 149 -8.48 -1.87 12.61
CA ILE A 149 -7.15 -1.32 12.40
C ILE A 149 -6.25 -1.68 13.59
N LYS A 150 -5.09 -2.26 13.29
CA LYS A 150 -4.14 -2.75 14.30
C LYS A 150 -2.92 -1.86 14.49
N VAL A 151 -2.82 -0.76 13.77
CA VAL A 151 -1.68 0.17 13.85
C VAL A 151 -2.15 1.56 14.22
N LYS A 152 -1.20 2.37 14.68
CA LYS A 152 -1.42 3.78 15.00
C LYS A 152 -0.28 4.62 14.41
N ILE A 153 -0.50 5.92 14.32
CA ILE A 153 0.50 6.87 13.83
C ILE A 153 1.76 6.75 14.70
N GLY A 154 2.89 6.63 14.03
CA GLY A 154 4.20 6.47 14.65
C GLY A 154 4.71 5.04 14.71
N ASP A 155 3.87 4.05 14.47
CA ASP A 155 4.29 2.65 14.45
C ASP A 155 5.23 2.38 13.27
N PHE A 156 6.26 1.58 13.51
CA PHE A 156 7.08 1.03 12.44
C PHE A 156 6.47 -0.29 11.97
N VAL A 157 6.38 -0.46 10.67
CA VAL A 157 5.83 -1.67 10.05
C VAL A 157 6.79 -2.24 9.03
N ARG A 158 6.71 -3.55 8.81
CA ARG A 158 7.47 -4.26 7.79
C ARG A 158 6.53 -4.89 6.78
N ALA A 159 6.89 -4.72 5.52
CA ALA A 159 6.14 -5.29 4.41
C ALA A 159 5.95 -6.79 4.61
N SER A 160 4.75 -7.26 4.36
CA SER A 160 4.40 -8.69 4.43
C SER A 160 4.44 -9.32 5.84
N GLU A 161 4.94 -8.60 6.83
CA GLU A 161 5.08 -9.12 8.20
C GLU A 161 4.15 -8.43 9.19
N SER A 162 4.09 -7.10 9.15
CA SER A 162 3.29 -6.34 10.10
C SER A 162 1.81 -6.35 9.72
N VAL A 163 0.96 -6.63 10.68
CA VAL A 163 -0.49 -6.61 10.50
C VAL A 163 -0.99 -5.18 10.55
N ILE A 164 -1.62 -4.74 9.47
CA ILE A 164 -2.24 -3.41 9.38
C ILE A 164 -3.66 -3.46 9.90
N ALA A 165 -4.42 -4.48 9.52
CA ALA A 165 -5.82 -4.59 9.86
C ALA A 165 -6.34 -6.02 9.73
N GLU A 166 -7.46 -6.28 10.36
CA GLU A 166 -8.28 -7.47 10.11
C GLU A 166 -9.55 -7.02 9.41
N LEU A 167 -9.80 -7.57 8.23
CA LEU A 167 -11.01 -7.28 7.46
C LEU A 167 -12.17 -8.17 7.92
N ARG A 168 -13.40 -7.71 7.73
CA ARG A 168 -14.61 -8.42 8.18
C ARG A 168 -15.56 -8.73 7.04
#